data_616446169ed94545d2673d2b18015ef1
#
_entry.id   616446169ed94545d2673d2b18015ef1
#
_cell.length_a   1.000
_cell.length_b   1.000
_cell.length_c   1.000
_cell.angle_alpha   90.00
_cell.angle_beta   90.00
_cell.angle_gamma   90.00
#
_symmetry.space_group_name_H-M   'P 1'
#
loop_
_entity.id
_entity.type
_entity.pdbx_description
1 polymer ?
#
loop_
_entity_poly.entity_id
_entity_poly.type
_entity_poly.pdbx_seq_one_letter_code
_entity_poly.pdbx_strand_id
1 'polypeptide(L)'
;MALGTFSVEYHSANVLFDSGATHSFMTASWVETHNILVAPMYPSMRVSSIGGRTQTDRFCPSARVQIRGIEFPADMIIMDT
;
A
#
# COMPACT_ATOMS: atom_id res chain seq x y z
N MET A 1 -11.80 4.99 6.69
CA MET A 1 -10.69 4.04 6.45
C MET A 1 -11.26 2.64 6.26
N ALA A 2 -10.89 1.98 5.21
CA ALA A 2 -11.41 0.66 4.89
C ALA A 2 -10.25 -0.33 4.72
N LEU A 3 -10.40 -1.52 5.32
CA LEU A 3 -9.45 -2.62 5.19
C LEU A 3 -10.14 -3.76 4.45
N GLY A 4 -9.48 -4.28 3.42
CA GLY A 4 -10.01 -5.41 2.66
C GLY A 4 -8.91 -6.32 2.16
N THR A 5 -9.32 -7.53 1.74
CA THR A 5 -8.41 -8.48 1.10
C THR A 5 -8.65 -8.41 -0.40
N PHE A 6 -7.61 -8.06 -1.14
CA PHE A 6 -7.64 -7.91 -2.57
C PHE A 6 -6.43 -8.61 -3.18
N SER A 7 -6.33 -8.59 -4.50
CA SER A 7 -5.13 -9.06 -5.18
C SER A 7 -4.27 -7.86 -5.57
N VAL A 8 -2.99 -7.90 -5.21
CA VAL A 8 -2.00 -6.89 -5.60
C VAL A 8 -0.83 -7.63 -6.25
N GLU A 9 -0.47 -7.23 -7.46
CA GLU A 9 0.55 -7.93 -8.26
C GLU A 9 0.29 -9.44 -8.30
N TYR A 10 -1.00 -9.82 -8.44
CA TYR A 10 -1.49 -11.20 -8.50
C TYR A 10 -1.28 -12.01 -7.21
N HIS A 11 -1.01 -11.33 -6.09
CA HIS A 11 -0.92 -11.97 -4.77
C HIS A 11 -2.02 -11.46 -3.87
N SER A 12 -2.58 -12.35 -3.08
CA SER A 12 -3.58 -11.98 -2.09
C SER A 12 -2.97 -11.05 -1.05
N ALA A 13 -3.62 -9.94 -0.76
CA ALA A 13 -3.09 -8.91 0.14
C ALA A 13 -4.19 -8.22 0.91
N ASN A 14 -3.88 -7.83 2.15
CA ASN A 14 -4.72 -6.93 2.93
C ASN A 14 -4.29 -5.50 2.63
N VAL A 15 -5.20 -4.74 2.04
CA VAL A 15 -4.93 -3.36 1.62
C VAL A 15 -5.76 -2.42 2.46
N LEU A 16 -5.11 -1.40 2.99
CA LEU A 16 -5.76 -0.35 3.74
C LEU A 16 -6.02 0.84 2.81
N PHE A 17 -7.30 1.18 2.64
CA PHE A 17 -7.71 2.34 1.87
C PHE A 17 -8.14 3.45 2.83
N ASP A 18 -7.56 4.62 2.67
CA ASP A 18 -7.95 5.78 3.44
C ASP A 18 -9.04 6.53 2.66
N SER A 19 -10.27 6.55 3.20
CA SER A 19 -11.41 7.19 2.55
C SER A 19 -11.32 8.71 2.51
N GLY A 20 -10.51 9.31 3.36
CA GLY A 20 -10.28 10.75 3.38
C GLY A 20 -9.12 11.21 2.51
N ALA A 21 -8.41 10.28 1.90
CA ALA A 21 -7.24 10.56 1.08
C ALA A 21 -7.18 9.61 -0.11
N THR A 22 -6.32 9.90 -1.06
CA THR A 22 -6.17 9.10 -2.29
C THR A 22 -5.04 8.07 -2.16
N HIS A 23 -4.77 7.59 -0.95
CA HIS A 23 -3.65 6.71 -0.68
C HIS A 23 -4.12 5.32 -0.29
N SER A 24 -3.39 4.32 -0.75
CA SER A 24 -3.55 2.93 -0.34
C SER A 24 -2.23 2.45 0.26
N PHE A 25 -2.31 1.56 1.25
CA PHE A 25 -1.17 1.20 2.08
C PHE A 25 -0.96 -0.31 2.12
N MET A 26 0.31 -0.73 2.17
CA MET A 26 0.73 -2.10 2.32
C MET A 26 1.79 -2.20 3.41
N THR A 27 1.93 -3.38 4.01
CA THR A 27 2.99 -3.60 4.99
C THR A 27 4.32 -3.92 4.31
N ALA A 28 5.43 -3.52 4.95
CA ALA A 28 6.76 -3.83 4.45
C ALA A 28 7.01 -5.34 4.40
N SER A 29 6.50 -6.08 5.38
CA SER A 29 6.68 -7.54 5.41
C SER A 29 6.03 -8.23 4.21
N TRP A 30 4.85 -7.78 3.79
CA TRP A 30 4.19 -8.33 2.61
C TRP A 30 5.02 -8.07 1.35
N VAL A 31 5.53 -6.85 1.21
CA VAL A 31 6.36 -6.44 0.07
C VAL A 31 7.63 -7.29 -0.01
N GLU A 32 8.29 -7.52 1.11
CA GLU A 32 9.50 -8.35 1.17
C GLU A 32 9.20 -9.81 0.84
N THR A 33 8.12 -10.34 1.38
CA THR A 33 7.71 -11.72 1.15
C THR A 33 7.48 -12.02 -0.33
N HIS A 34 6.89 -11.07 -1.06
CA HIS A 34 6.53 -11.25 -2.46
C HIS A 34 7.51 -10.61 -3.44
N ASN A 35 8.63 -10.08 -2.97
CA ASN A 35 9.65 -9.44 -3.81
C ASN A 35 9.06 -8.35 -4.70
N ILE A 36 8.21 -7.51 -4.14
CA ILE A 36 7.57 -6.44 -4.89
C ILE A 36 8.56 -5.28 -5.06
N LEU A 37 8.59 -4.74 -6.28
CA LEU A 37 9.45 -3.60 -6.58
C LEU A 37 8.97 -2.35 -5.84
N VAL A 38 9.88 -1.70 -5.12
CA VAL A 38 9.60 -0.45 -4.43
C VAL A 38 10.54 0.63 -4.91
N ALA A 39 10.07 1.87 -4.81
CA ALA A 39 10.82 3.06 -5.19
C ALA A 39 10.89 4.02 -3.99
N PRO A 40 11.92 4.86 -3.93
CA PRO A 40 12.00 5.88 -2.90
C PRO A 40 10.95 6.96 -3.14
N MET A 41 10.45 7.52 -2.04
CA MET A 41 9.48 8.62 -2.07
C MET A 41 10.13 9.88 -1.50
N TYR A 42 10.16 10.93 -2.28
CA TYR A 42 10.71 12.22 -1.86
C TYR A 42 9.70 13.33 -2.12
N PRO A 43 9.36 14.15 -1.10
CA PRO A 43 9.75 13.97 0.30
C PRO A 43 9.05 12.77 0.94
N SER A 44 9.53 12.35 2.10
CA SER A 44 8.86 11.30 2.86
C SER A 44 7.47 11.74 3.29
N MET A 45 6.58 10.78 3.49
CA MET A 45 5.19 11.03 3.86
C MET A 45 4.96 10.70 5.34
N ARG A 46 4.22 11.57 6.04
CA ARG A 46 3.75 11.28 7.38
C ARG A 46 2.36 10.68 7.30
N VAL A 47 2.19 9.54 7.94
CA VAL A 47 0.91 8.84 7.98
C VAL A 47 0.43 8.79 9.42
N SER A 48 -0.77 9.32 9.65
CA SER A 48 -1.45 9.21 10.94
C SER A 48 -2.45 8.08 10.88
N SER A 49 -2.37 7.15 11.80
CA SER A 49 -3.28 6.02 11.87
C SER A 49 -3.69 5.78 13.32
N ILE A 50 -4.57 4.79 13.52
CA ILE A 50 -5.03 4.41 14.86
C ILE A 50 -3.85 4.03 15.77
N GLY A 51 -2.80 3.45 15.20
CA GLY A 51 -1.60 3.05 15.94
C GLY A 51 -0.60 4.17 16.19
N GLY A 52 -0.87 5.41 15.73
CA GLY A 52 0.03 6.53 15.91
C GLY A 52 0.47 7.16 14.59
N ARG A 53 1.59 7.85 14.62
CA ARG A 53 2.17 8.50 13.45
C ARG A 53 3.35 7.69 12.95
N THR A 54 3.39 7.47 11.65
CA THR A 54 4.48 6.77 10.98
C THR A 54 4.99 7.64 9.84
N GLN A 55 6.29 7.60 9.60
CA GLN A 55 6.87 8.25 8.44
C GLN A 55 7.34 7.17 7.46
N THR A 56 6.99 7.34 6.20
CA THR A 56 7.39 6.38 5.16
C THR A 56 8.08 7.11 4.01
N ASP A 57 9.07 6.46 3.43
CA ASP A 57 9.85 6.99 2.31
C ASP A 57 9.89 6.02 1.13
N ARG A 58 9.01 5.00 1.13
CA ARG A 58 8.96 3.99 0.07
C ARG A 58 7.54 3.78 -0.40
N PHE A 59 7.41 3.50 -1.68
CA PHE A 59 6.11 3.13 -2.27
C PHE A 59 6.32 2.16 -3.43
N CYS A 60 5.25 1.44 -3.78
CA CYS A 60 5.22 0.61 -4.97
C CYS A 60 4.48 1.38 -6.06
N PRO A 61 5.16 1.87 -7.09
CA PRO A 61 4.49 2.64 -8.14
C PRO A 61 3.65 1.74 -9.05
N SER A 62 2.45 2.17 -9.36
CA SER A 62 1.56 1.52 -10.33
C SER A 62 1.39 0.02 -10.06
N ALA A 63 1.15 -0.35 -8.82
CA ALA A 63 0.87 -1.73 -8.45
C ALA A 63 -0.45 -2.17 -9.09
N ARG A 64 -0.48 -3.42 -9.58
CA ARG A 64 -1.69 -3.97 -10.19
C ARG A 64 -2.63 -4.49 -9.12
N VAL A 65 -3.68 -3.72 -8.86
CA VAL A 65 -4.68 -4.06 -7.86
C VAL A 65 -5.90 -4.64 -8.56
N GLN A 66 -6.40 -5.77 -8.06
CA GLN A 66 -7.62 -6.37 -8.55
C GLN A 66 -8.68 -6.41 -7.46
N ILE A 67 -9.84 -5.87 -7.78
CA ILE A 67 -11.02 -5.91 -6.93
C ILE A 67 -12.16 -6.44 -7.78
N ARG A 68 -12.74 -7.58 -7.37
CA ARG A 68 -13.86 -8.23 -8.07
C ARG A 68 -13.57 -8.43 -9.56
N GLY A 69 -12.35 -8.84 -9.88
CA GLY A 69 -11.94 -9.10 -11.25
C GLY A 69 -11.58 -7.87 -12.07
N ILE A 70 -11.72 -6.68 -11.51
CA ILE A 70 -11.34 -5.43 -12.20
C ILE A 70 -9.94 -5.04 -11.76
N GLU A 71 -9.04 -4.91 -12.73
CA GLU A 71 -7.66 -4.51 -12.48
C GLU A 71 -7.48 -3.02 -12.73
N PHE A 72 -6.74 -2.38 -11.84
CA PHE A 72 -6.39 -0.97 -12.00
C PHE A 72 -5.03 -0.69 -11.34
N PRO A 73 -4.29 0.32 -11.83
CA PRO A 73 -3.02 0.69 -11.21
C PRO A 73 -3.25 1.55 -9.97
N ALA A 74 -2.44 1.34 -8.95
CA ALA A 74 -2.46 2.16 -7.75
C ALA A 74 -1.07 2.27 -7.16
N ASP A 75 -0.72 3.45 -6.69
CA ASP A 75 0.52 3.65 -5.94
C ASP A 75 0.28 3.20 -4.50
N MET A 76 1.06 2.20 -4.07
CA MET A 76 0.91 1.61 -2.75
C MET A 76 1.99 2.14 -1.82
N ILE A 77 1.59 2.84 -0.77
CA ILE A 77 2.51 3.35 0.24
C ILE A 77 2.93 2.21 1.16
N ILE A 78 4.22 2.07 1.41
CA ILE A 78 4.74 1.00 2.23
C ILE A 78 4.88 1.47 3.67
N MET A 79 4.26 0.75 4.59
CA MET A 79 4.29 1.06 6.00
C MET A 79 5.04 -0.02 6.77
N ASP A 80 5.91 0.42 7.68
CA ASP A 80 6.57 -0.46 8.64
C ASP A 80 5.66 -0.63 9.85
N THR A 81 5.00 -1.78 9.92
CA THR A 81 4.14 -2.12 11.06
C THR A 81 4.52 -3.46 11.63
#